data_2886f4fb7327393f82140b20a8ef0782
#
_entry.id   2886f4fb7327393f82140b20a8ef0782
#
_cell.length_a   1.000
_cell.length_b   1.000
_cell.length_c   1.000
_cell.angle_alpha   90.00
_cell.angle_beta   90.00
_cell.angle_gamma   90.00
#
_symmetry.space_group_name_H-M   'P 1'
#
loop_
_entity.id
_entity.type
_entity.pdbx_description
1 polymer ?
#
loop_
_entity_poly.entity_id
_entity_poly.type
_entity_poly.pdbx_seq_one_letter_code
_entity_poly.pdbx_strand_id
1 'polypeptide(L)'
;MQEQENNKNQEAEDNDAMAKLQDVFSLDYDQAHPDKIDADIRANTQASGTNMWVLMFAIAVASIGLNVNSTAVVIGAMLISPLMGPIVGVGYGLAVGDTALIRQAVRNLTVCVAISLVTATLYFLLTPLKEAQSELLARTQPTIWDVLIAFFGGGAGIVALTRKEGGNAIPGVAIATALMPPLCTAGYGLARGNWHYFFGAFYLFSINCVFIAFATLLVSKLLKLPRRGLVTESKRRLHSIIITAIVLAVMIPSGYMASELVRQELFNTKANAAIATVQQHEGFLVLRKILNHKQHAVELIVNGTGNADKITALLIKSLEAAGVKEPQVKIAYAGGDGEETEEGLTDKAASSVDTAVLREIKAQYPEAEKIVVGRSIVWEKTQTAPTTQEQPESSPNKPADINNNIVVVLLEFTQPLPAKDRERLQAWLNQRYEGTAVRLLVNTKVLDK
;
A
#
# COMPACT_ATOMS: atom_id res chain seq x y z
N MET A 1 -61.47 7.40 -22.99
CA MET A 1 -61.31 5.95 -23.11
C MET A 1 -59.92 5.54 -23.62
N GLN A 2 -59.43 6.12 -24.73
CA GLN A 2 -58.09 5.79 -25.26
C GLN A 2 -56.91 6.12 -24.35
N GLU A 3 -56.99 7.21 -23.58
CA GLU A 3 -55.91 7.57 -22.62
C GLU A 3 -55.82 6.60 -21.43
N GLN A 4 -56.94 6.05 -20.98
CA GLN A 4 -56.94 5.07 -19.90
C GLN A 4 -56.44 3.67 -20.35
N GLU A 5 -56.61 3.36 -21.61
CA GLU A 5 -56.15 2.11 -22.22
C GLU A 5 -54.63 2.17 -22.49
N ASN A 6 -54.13 3.33 -22.92
CA ASN A 6 -52.70 3.57 -23.13
C ASN A 6 -51.89 3.56 -21.81
N ASN A 7 -52.49 4.10 -20.73
CA ASN A 7 -51.85 4.11 -19.40
C ASN A 7 -51.77 2.69 -18.81
N LYS A 8 -52.84 1.85 -19.02
CA LYS A 8 -52.83 0.45 -18.60
C LYS A 8 -51.80 -0.41 -19.35
N ASN A 9 -51.63 -0.16 -20.65
CA ASN A 9 -50.66 -0.88 -21.45
C ASN A 9 -49.22 -0.49 -21.07
N GLN A 10 -48.96 0.78 -20.75
CA GLN A 10 -47.68 1.26 -20.28
C GLN A 10 -47.31 0.71 -18.89
N GLU A 11 -48.27 0.66 -17.95
CA GLU A 11 -48.10 0.01 -16.64
C GLU A 11 -47.86 -1.50 -16.74
N ALA A 12 -48.46 -2.18 -17.73
CA ALA A 12 -48.25 -3.60 -17.99
C ALA A 12 -46.84 -3.85 -18.58
N GLU A 13 -46.35 -3.00 -19.50
CA GLU A 13 -44.99 -3.08 -20.05
C GLU A 13 -43.93 -2.77 -19.01
N ASP A 14 -44.12 -1.77 -18.16
CA ASP A 14 -43.21 -1.43 -17.06
C ASP A 14 -43.18 -2.54 -16.00
N ASN A 15 -44.28 -3.16 -15.69
CA ASN A 15 -44.34 -4.31 -14.78
C ASN A 15 -43.66 -5.56 -15.37
N ASP A 16 -43.80 -5.82 -16.67
CA ASP A 16 -43.11 -6.92 -17.35
C ASP A 16 -41.60 -6.68 -17.46
N ALA A 17 -41.19 -5.43 -17.71
CA ALA A 17 -39.79 -5.03 -17.70
C ALA A 17 -39.16 -5.15 -16.29
N MET A 18 -39.91 -4.76 -15.25
CA MET A 18 -39.46 -4.93 -13.85
C MET A 18 -39.39 -6.40 -13.46
N ALA A 19 -40.35 -7.23 -13.88
CA ALA A 19 -40.30 -8.67 -13.63
C ALA A 19 -39.11 -9.34 -14.33
N LYS A 20 -38.82 -8.97 -15.58
CA LYS A 20 -37.64 -9.46 -16.31
C LYS A 20 -36.33 -9.00 -15.67
N LEU A 21 -36.24 -7.76 -15.17
CA LEU A 21 -35.10 -7.29 -14.40
C LEU A 21 -34.92 -8.06 -13.09
N GLN A 22 -36.03 -8.36 -12.37
CA GLN A 22 -35.98 -9.18 -11.16
C GLN A 22 -35.50 -10.60 -11.44
N ASP A 23 -35.87 -11.20 -12.57
CA ASP A 23 -35.40 -12.52 -12.97
C ASP A 23 -33.90 -12.53 -13.30
N VAL A 24 -33.42 -11.51 -14.01
CA VAL A 24 -31.99 -11.39 -14.36
C VAL A 24 -31.11 -11.25 -13.10
N PHE A 25 -31.60 -10.53 -12.07
CA PHE A 25 -30.89 -10.36 -10.80
C PHE A 25 -31.26 -11.38 -9.73
N SER A 26 -32.17 -12.33 -10.04
CA SER A 26 -32.53 -13.38 -9.11
C SER A 26 -31.34 -14.31 -8.84
N LEU A 27 -30.97 -14.45 -7.57
CA LEU A 27 -29.95 -15.39 -7.11
C LEU A 27 -30.51 -16.81 -6.87
N ASP A 28 -31.81 -17.05 -7.11
CA ASP A 28 -32.46 -18.31 -6.78
C ASP A 28 -32.40 -19.36 -7.91
N TYR A 29 -32.25 -18.90 -9.17
CA TYR A 29 -32.37 -19.78 -10.35
C TYR A 29 -31.27 -20.86 -10.43
N ASP A 30 -30.04 -20.51 -10.14
CA ASP A 30 -28.86 -21.40 -10.20
C ASP A 30 -28.28 -21.76 -8.83
N GLN A 31 -29.02 -21.45 -7.74
CA GLN A 31 -28.59 -21.77 -6.38
C GLN A 31 -28.49 -23.29 -6.22
N ALA A 32 -27.36 -23.77 -5.66
CA ALA A 32 -27.21 -25.18 -5.32
C ALA A 32 -28.08 -25.56 -4.13
N HIS A 33 -28.35 -26.86 -3.98
CA HIS A 33 -29.08 -27.35 -2.83
C HIS A 33 -28.34 -26.99 -1.52
N PRO A 34 -29.05 -26.55 -0.47
CA PRO A 34 -28.42 -26.11 0.79
C PRO A 34 -27.44 -27.13 1.42
N ASP A 35 -27.71 -28.44 1.23
CA ASP A 35 -26.82 -29.50 1.73
C ASP A 35 -25.51 -29.55 0.97
N LYS A 36 -25.55 -29.33 -0.36
CA LYS A 36 -24.36 -29.24 -1.19
C LYS A 36 -23.51 -28.03 -0.79
N ILE A 37 -24.15 -26.87 -0.64
CA ILE A 37 -23.49 -25.62 -0.20
C ILE A 37 -22.76 -25.86 1.13
N ASP A 38 -23.44 -26.46 2.11
CA ASP A 38 -22.86 -26.76 3.42
C ASP A 38 -21.67 -27.73 3.31
N ALA A 39 -21.82 -28.80 2.52
CA ALA A 39 -20.75 -29.77 2.30
C ALA A 39 -19.52 -29.13 1.64
N ASP A 40 -19.72 -28.31 0.60
CA ASP A 40 -18.65 -27.64 -0.13
C ASP A 40 -17.91 -26.64 0.75
N ILE A 41 -18.63 -25.83 1.54
CA ILE A 41 -18.03 -24.87 2.47
C ILE A 41 -17.23 -25.60 3.56
N ARG A 42 -17.75 -26.70 4.13
CA ARG A 42 -17.04 -27.50 5.12
C ARG A 42 -15.78 -28.13 4.55
N ALA A 43 -15.87 -28.69 3.32
CA ALA A 43 -14.72 -29.26 2.64
C ALA A 43 -13.61 -28.20 2.40
N ASN A 44 -13.99 -27.02 1.92
CA ASN A 44 -13.06 -25.91 1.71
C ASN A 44 -12.47 -25.32 3.02
N THR A 45 -13.20 -25.48 4.13
CA THR A 45 -12.72 -25.02 5.45
C THR A 45 -11.69 -25.98 6.06
N GLN A 46 -11.64 -27.24 5.60
CA GLN A 46 -10.74 -28.24 6.18
C GLN A 46 -9.28 -27.99 5.80
N ALA A 47 -8.41 -27.96 6.82
CA ALA A 47 -6.97 -27.93 6.63
C ALA A 47 -6.48 -29.38 6.37
N SER A 48 -6.38 -29.78 5.10
CA SER A 48 -5.75 -31.04 4.71
C SER A 48 -4.24 -30.86 4.56
N GLY A 49 -3.46 -31.96 4.71
CA GLY A 49 -2.02 -31.91 4.52
C GLY A 49 -1.61 -31.39 3.14
N THR A 50 -2.33 -31.79 2.08
CA THR A 50 -2.12 -31.31 0.71
C THR A 50 -2.32 -29.80 0.62
N ASN A 51 -3.40 -29.26 1.22
CA ASN A 51 -3.67 -27.83 1.22
C ASN A 51 -2.59 -27.02 1.95
N MET A 52 -1.96 -27.60 2.99
CA MET A 52 -0.87 -26.93 3.69
C MET A 52 0.41 -26.85 2.84
N TRP A 53 0.76 -27.92 2.10
CA TRP A 53 1.87 -27.87 1.16
C TRP A 53 1.62 -26.88 0.02
N VAL A 54 0.42 -26.88 -0.55
CA VAL A 54 0.02 -25.90 -1.58
C VAL A 54 0.13 -24.49 -1.04
N LEU A 55 -0.30 -24.25 0.20
CA LEU A 55 -0.18 -22.95 0.85
C LEU A 55 1.29 -22.52 1.00
N MET A 56 2.16 -23.41 1.46
CA MET A 56 3.60 -23.11 1.61
C MET A 56 4.23 -22.70 0.28
N PHE A 57 3.97 -23.46 -0.80
CA PHE A 57 4.47 -23.11 -2.14
C PHE A 57 3.88 -21.82 -2.64
N ALA A 58 2.58 -21.59 -2.46
CA ALA A 58 1.92 -20.34 -2.86
C ALA A 58 2.53 -19.13 -2.13
N ILE A 59 2.76 -19.22 -0.81
CA ILE A 59 3.41 -18.18 -0.02
C ILE A 59 4.85 -17.94 -0.46
N ALA A 60 5.61 -19.01 -0.78
CA ALA A 60 6.97 -18.85 -1.28
C ALA A 60 6.99 -18.12 -2.63
N VAL A 61 6.13 -18.52 -3.59
CA VAL A 61 6.01 -17.84 -4.90
C VAL A 61 5.54 -16.39 -4.75
N ALA A 62 4.56 -16.13 -3.87
CA ALA A 62 4.11 -14.77 -3.59
C ALA A 62 5.22 -13.91 -2.99
N SER A 63 6.00 -14.47 -2.06
CA SER A 63 7.13 -13.77 -1.43
C SER A 63 8.23 -13.46 -2.45
N ILE A 64 8.50 -14.37 -3.39
CA ILE A 64 9.40 -14.11 -4.54
C ILE A 64 8.85 -12.97 -5.37
N GLY A 65 7.56 -13.03 -5.77
CA GLY A 65 6.91 -12.00 -6.57
C GLY A 65 6.96 -10.62 -5.93
N LEU A 66 6.70 -10.52 -4.63
CA LEU A 66 6.81 -9.28 -3.86
C LEU A 66 8.25 -8.76 -3.79
N ASN A 67 9.22 -9.67 -3.65
CA ASN A 67 10.64 -9.32 -3.53
C ASN A 67 11.25 -8.82 -4.85
N VAL A 68 10.76 -9.33 -5.99
CA VAL A 68 11.19 -8.89 -7.34
C VAL A 68 10.23 -7.84 -7.94
N ASN A 69 9.29 -7.33 -7.15
CA ASN A 69 8.29 -6.33 -7.56
C ASN A 69 7.45 -6.76 -8.79
N SER A 70 7.11 -8.05 -8.87
CA SER A 70 6.32 -8.62 -9.96
C SER A 70 4.88 -8.92 -9.53
N THR A 71 3.97 -7.99 -9.82
CA THR A 71 2.53 -8.12 -9.52
C THR A 71 1.93 -9.36 -10.18
N ALA A 72 2.37 -9.71 -11.41
CA ALA A 72 1.86 -10.87 -12.14
C ALA A 72 2.17 -12.19 -11.42
N VAL A 73 3.38 -12.36 -10.88
CA VAL A 73 3.77 -13.55 -10.10
C VAL A 73 2.97 -13.62 -8.81
N VAL A 74 2.77 -12.49 -8.14
CA VAL A 74 1.95 -12.41 -6.91
C VAL A 74 0.52 -12.84 -7.19
N ILE A 75 -0.11 -12.36 -8.27
CA ILE A 75 -1.48 -12.75 -8.68
C ILE A 75 -1.53 -14.25 -8.99
N GLY A 76 -0.56 -14.81 -9.71
CA GLY A 76 -0.49 -16.24 -9.97
C GLY A 76 -0.45 -17.09 -8.71
N ALA A 77 0.35 -16.69 -7.73
CA ALA A 77 0.44 -17.37 -6.43
C ALA A 77 -0.88 -17.32 -5.64
N MET A 78 -1.61 -16.19 -5.71
CA MET A 78 -2.90 -16.01 -5.02
C MET A 78 -3.96 -17.00 -5.50
N LEU A 79 -3.95 -17.35 -6.80
CA LEU A 79 -4.93 -18.28 -7.40
C LEU A 79 -4.90 -19.67 -6.80
N ILE A 80 -3.76 -20.12 -6.29
CA ILE A 80 -3.57 -21.46 -5.73
C ILE A 80 -3.69 -21.49 -4.21
N SER A 81 -3.97 -20.36 -3.55
CA SER A 81 -3.98 -20.25 -2.10
C SER A 81 -5.27 -20.78 -1.46
N PRO A 82 -5.21 -21.67 -0.47
CA PRO A 82 -6.37 -22.20 0.24
C PRO A 82 -6.85 -21.29 1.40
N LEU A 83 -6.35 -20.06 1.56
CA LEU A 83 -6.68 -19.17 2.70
C LEU A 83 -8.15 -18.75 2.74
N MET A 84 -8.85 -18.75 1.60
CA MET A 84 -10.24 -18.30 1.51
C MET A 84 -11.21 -19.19 2.31
N GLY A 85 -11.02 -20.50 2.24
CA GLY A 85 -11.97 -21.48 2.80
C GLY A 85 -12.29 -21.25 4.28
N PRO A 86 -11.28 -21.17 5.16
CA PRO A 86 -11.51 -20.93 6.58
C PRO A 86 -12.23 -19.61 6.89
N ILE A 87 -11.94 -18.53 6.16
CA ILE A 87 -12.57 -17.22 6.39
C ILE A 87 -14.03 -17.22 5.99
N VAL A 88 -14.35 -17.78 4.82
CA VAL A 88 -15.73 -18.01 4.37
C VAL A 88 -16.47 -18.94 5.36
N GLY A 89 -15.77 -19.99 5.87
CA GLY A 89 -16.30 -20.89 6.88
C GLY A 89 -16.72 -20.17 8.17
N VAL A 90 -15.96 -19.16 8.62
CA VAL A 90 -16.35 -18.31 9.76
C VAL A 90 -17.63 -17.54 9.45
N GLY A 91 -17.67 -16.81 8.33
CA GLY A 91 -18.84 -15.98 7.93
C GLY A 91 -20.11 -16.81 7.74
N TYR A 92 -20.00 -17.94 7.03
CA TYR A 92 -21.10 -18.87 6.84
C TYR A 92 -21.55 -19.52 8.16
N GLY A 93 -20.62 -20.00 8.98
CA GLY A 93 -20.93 -20.56 10.30
C GLY A 93 -21.69 -19.59 11.19
N LEU A 94 -21.34 -18.31 11.17
CA LEU A 94 -22.10 -17.24 11.84
C LEU A 94 -23.52 -17.08 11.25
N ALA A 95 -23.68 -17.18 9.93
CA ALA A 95 -24.97 -17.04 9.26
C ALA A 95 -25.94 -18.17 9.61
N VAL A 96 -25.47 -19.43 9.59
CA VAL A 96 -26.28 -20.63 9.87
C VAL A 96 -26.34 -21.01 11.34
N GLY A 97 -25.54 -20.34 12.20
CA GLY A 97 -25.52 -20.56 13.63
C GLY A 97 -24.76 -21.82 14.08
N ASP A 98 -23.77 -22.26 13.29
CA ASP A 98 -22.97 -23.45 13.58
C ASP A 98 -21.63 -23.09 14.26
N THR A 99 -21.61 -23.17 15.59
CA THR A 99 -20.41 -22.88 16.40
C THR A 99 -19.29 -23.91 16.25
N ALA A 100 -19.62 -25.15 15.90
CA ALA A 100 -18.62 -26.18 15.65
C ALA A 100 -17.81 -25.83 14.42
N LEU A 101 -18.50 -25.41 13.33
CA LEU A 101 -17.87 -24.95 12.09
C LEU A 101 -17.04 -23.68 12.34
N ILE A 102 -17.56 -22.70 13.11
CA ILE A 102 -16.81 -21.48 13.44
C ILE A 102 -15.51 -21.83 14.15
N ARG A 103 -15.58 -22.68 15.18
CA ARG A 103 -14.38 -23.10 15.94
C ARG A 103 -13.36 -23.80 15.05
N GLN A 104 -13.83 -24.69 14.18
CA GLN A 104 -12.98 -25.40 13.22
C GLN A 104 -12.34 -24.42 12.24
N ALA A 105 -13.12 -23.50 11.67
CA ALA A 105 -12.68 -22.51 10.71
C ALA A 105 -11.60 -21.56 11.33
N VAL A 106 -11.85 -21.04 12.53
CA VAL A 106 -10.88 -20.20 13.25
C VAL A 106 -9.59 -20.95 13.55
N ARG A 107 -9.68 -22.19 14.03
CA ARG A 107 -8.48 -23.02 14.28
C ARG A 107 -7.68 -23.24 12.98
N ASN A 108 -8.35 -23.58 11.90
CA ASN A 108 -7.69 -23.83 10.62
C ASN A 108 -7.09 -22.55 10.04
N LEU A 109 -7.78 -21.41 10.16
CA LEU A 109 -7.24 -20.10 9.78
C LEU A 109 -5.96 -19.79 10.57
N THR A 110 -5.96 -20.01 11.89
CA THR A 110 -4.77 -19.78 12.73
C THR A 110 -3.59 -20.64 12.27
N VAL A 111 -3.82 -21.91 11.94
CA VAL A 111 -2.78 -22.80 11.41
C VAL A 111 -2.27 -22.30 10.07
N CYS A 112 -3.16 -21.91 9.14
CA CYS A 112 -2.77 -21.37 7.84
C CYS A 112 -1.94 -20.09 8.00
N VAL A 113 -2.34 -19.17 8.88
CA VAL A 113 -1.60 -17.93 9.17
C VAL A 113 -0.21 -18.23 9.74
N ALA A 114 -0.12 -19.15 10.71
CA ALA A 114 1.17 -19.53 11.30
C ALA A 114 2.12 -20.11 10.25
N ILE A 115 1.65 -21.06 9.42
CA ILE A 115 2.44 -21.65 8.32
C ILE A 115 2.87 -20.57 7.33
N SER A 116 1.97 -19.68 6.94
CA SER A 116 2.27 -18.60 6.00
C SER A 116 3.33 -17.63 6.54
N LEU A 117 3.21 -17.21 7.80
CA LEU A 117 4.21 -16.36 8.45
C LEU A 117 5.57 -17.04 8.54
N VAL A 118 5.62 -18.31 8.95
CA VAL A 118 6.87 -19.07 9.02
C VAL A 118 7.51 -19.19 7.65
N THR A 119 6.74 -19.57 6.61
CA THR A 119 7.24 -19.75 5.25
C THR A 119 7.76 -18.44 4.67
N ALA A 120 7.00 -17.35 4.80
CA ALA A 120 7.40 -16.03 4.31
C ALA A 120 8.65 -15.52 5.07
N THR A 121 8.66 -15.63 6.41
CA THR A 121 9.82 -15.24 7.23
C THR A 121 11.06 -15.99 6.82
N LEU A 122 10.96 -17.31 6.65
CA LEU A 122 12.10 -18.16 6.24
C LEU A 122 12.62 -17.73 4.85
N TYR A 123 11.72 -17.50 3.88
CA TYR A 123 12.10 -17.00 2.57
C TYR A 123 12.87 -15.68 2.65
N PHE A 124 12.32 -14.68 3.39
CA PHE A 124 12.95 -13.36 3.50
C PHE A 124 14.22 -13.33 4.36
N LEU A 125 14.45 -14.33 5.21
CA LEU A 125 15.73 -14.54 5.89
C LEU A 125 16.80 -15.08 4.94
N LEU A 126 16.42 -15.98 4.03
CA LEU A 126 17.34 -16.65 3.11
C LEU A 126 17.66 -15.83 1.86
N THR A 127 16.76 -14.92 1.44
CA THR A 127 16.97 -14.11 0.22
C THR A 127 18.11 -13.11 0.38
N PRO A 128 18.98 -12.93 -0.64
CA PRO A 128 20.00 -11.90 -0.66
C PRO A 128 19.43 -10.49 -0.86
N LEU A 129 18.24 -10.37 -1.44
CA LEU A 129 17.55 -9.10 -1.69
C LEU A 129 16.95 -8.58 -0.38
N LYS A 130 17.54 -7.53 0.19
CA LYS A 130 17.17 -7.00 1.51
C LYS A 130 16.25 -5.79 1.46
N GLU A 131 16.16 -5.12 0.32
CA GLU A 131 15.39 -3.88 0.17
C GLU A 131 13.90 -4.14 0.07
N ALA A 132 13.10 -3.28 0.72
CA ALA A 132 11.66 -3.33 0.62
C ALA A 132 11.21 -2.71 -0.71
N GLN A 133 10.68 -3.53 -1.59
CA GLN A 133 10.11 -3.09 -2.87
C GLN A 133 8.75 -2.40 -2.68
N SER A 134 8.32 -1.64 -3.68
CA SER A 134 7.07 -0.87 -3.63
C SER A 134 5.83 -1.73 -3.37
N GLU A 135 5.75 -2.94 -3.94
CA GLU A 135 4.66 -3.90 -3.68
C GLU A 135 4.59 -4.35 -2.22
N LEU A 136 5.74 -4.52 -1.54
CA LEU A 136 5.79 -4.81 -0.11
C LEU A 136 5.32 -3.62 0.72
N LEU A 137 5.83 -2.41 0.41
CA LEU A 137 5.49 -1.19 1.15
C LEU A 137 4.02 -0.83 1.01
N ALA A 138 3.40 -1.04 -0.15
CA ALA A 138 1.99 -0.80 -0.39
C ALA A 138 1.06 -1.62 0.54
N ARG A 139 1.54 -2.72 1.12
CA ARG A 139 0.76 -3.59 2.04
C ARG A 139 1.03 -3.32 3.52
N THR A 140 1.79 -2.29 3.85
CA THR A 140 2.08 -1.93 5.25
C THR A 140 1.07 -0.94 5.86
N GLN A 141 0.24 -0.32 5.03
CA GLN A 141 -0.77 0.66 5.46
C GLN A 141 -2.13 0.31 4.86
N PRO A 142 -3.14 -0.02 5.68
CA PRO A 142 -4.47 -0.30 5.18
C PRO A 142 -5.14 0.97 4.65
N THR A 143 -5.92 0.80 3.59
CA THR A 143 -6.72 1.86 2.98
C THR A 143 -8.20 1.47 2.98
N ILE A 144 -9.09 2.45 2.77
CA ILE A 144 -10.52 2.15 2.62
C ILE A 144 -10.78 1.26 1.40
N TRP A 145 -9.96 1.37 0.37
CA TRP A 145 -10.07 0.56 -0.84
C TRP A 145 -9.85 -0.92 -0.57
N ASP A 146 -8.90 -1.26 0.31
CA ASP A 146 -8.65 -2.65 0.74
C ASP A 146 -9.90 -3.23 1.43
N VAL A 147 -10.55 -2.44 2.29
CA VAL A 147 -11.79 -2.83 2.98
C VAL A 147 -12.92 -3.09 1.99
N LEU A 148 -13.11 -2.22 1.00
CA LEU A 148 -14.13 -2.38 -0.04
C LEU A 148 -13.85 -3.60 -0.91
N ILE A 149 -12.60 -3.82 -1.31
CA ILE A 149 -12.18 -5.01 -2.08
C ILE A 149 -12.47 -6.28 -1.27
N ALA A 150 -12.12 -6.29 0.02
CA ALA A 150 -12.38 -7.42 0.90
C ALA A 150 -13.88 -7.71 1.04
N PHE A 151 -14.70 -6.66 1.21
CA PHE A 151 -16.14 -6.78 1.35
C PHE A 151 -16.81 -7.31 0.07
N PHE A 152 -16.58 -6.65 -1.07
CA PHE A 152 -17.17 -7.07 -2.33
C PHE A 152 -16.60 -8.39 -2.83
N GLY A 153 -15.31 -8.63 -2.65
CA GLY A 153 -14.67 -9.90 -2.95
C GLY A 153 -15.23 -11.04 -2.13
N GLY A 154 -15.43 -10.82 -0.82
CA GLY A 154 -16.09 -11.79 0.07
C GLY A 154 -17.52 -12.10 -0.33
N GLY A 155 -18.29 -11.06 -0.72
CA GLY A 155 -19.64 -11.21 -1.25
C GLY A 155 -19.68 -12.01 -2.55
N ALA A 156 -18.84 -11.67 -3.52
CA ALA A 156 -18.73 -12.42 -4.76
C ALA A 156 -18.31 -13.87 -4.52
N GLY A 157 -17.40 -14.08 -3.55
CA GLY A 157 -16.93 -15.41 -3.16
C GLY A 157 -18.03 -16.34 -2.69
N ILE A 158 -18.86 -15.88 -1.76
CA ILE A 158 -19.94 -16.72 -1.25
C ILE A 158 -21.05 -16.90 -2.30
N VAL A 159 -21.35 -15.88 -3.12
CA VAL A 159 -22.32 -16.04 -4.22
C VAL A 159 -21.86 -17.16 -5.15
N ALA A 160 -20.61 -17.17 -5.58
CA ALA A 160 -20.09 -18.21 -6.49
C ALA A 160 -20.06 -19.61 -5.84
N LEU A 161 -19.72 -19.71 -4.55
CA LEU A 161 -19.74 -20.98 -3.81
C LEU A 161 -21.15 -21.56 -3.62
N THR A 162 -22.20 -20.73 -3.78
CA THR A 162 -23.58 -21.16 -3.65
C THR A 162 -24.24 -21.56 -4.97
N ARG A 163 -23.52 -21.54 -6.10
CA ARG A 163 -24.05 -21.91 -7.43
C ARG A 163 -23.93 -23.40 -7.72
N LYS A 164 -24.80 -23.92 -8.58
CA LYS A 164 -24.82 -25.34 -9.00
C LYS A 164 -23.51 -25.73 -9.70
N GLU A 165 -23.02 -24.86 -10.56
CA GLU A 165 -21.76 -25.03 -11.30
C GLU A 165 -20.65 -24.12 -10.74
N GLY A 166 -20.73 -23.80 -9.45
CA GLY A 166 -19.79 -22.91 -8.81
C GLY A 166 -18.35 -23.43 -8.85
N GLY A 167 -17.53 -22.78 -9.66
CA GLY A 167 -16.08 -22.99 -9.66
C GLY A 167 -15.43 -22.19 -8.56
N ASN A 168 -14.52 -22.81 -7.79
CA ASN A 168 -13.77 -22.13 -6.72
C ASN A 168 -12.75 -21.11 -7.25
N ALA A 169 -12.49 -21.09 -8.56
CA ALA A 169 -11.40 -20.31 -9.14
C ALA A 169 -11.68 -18.79 -9.16
N ILE A 170 -12.85 -18.36 -9.60
CA ILE A 170 -13.16 -16.93 -9.77
C ILE A 170 -13.25 -16.17 -8.44
N PRO A 171 -14.00 -16.68 -7.43
CA PRO A 171 -14.07 -16.02 -6.13
C PRO A 171 -12.76 -16.06 -5.36
N GLY A 172 -11.96 -17.12 -5.56
CA GLY A 172 -10.65 -17.26 -4.94
C GLY A 172 -9.71 -16.12 -5.28
N VAL A 173 -9.75 -15.62 -6.51
CA VAL A 173 -8.90 -14.52 -6.99
C VAL A 173 -9.14 -13.23 -6.19
N ALA A 174 -10.39 -12.77 -6.15
CA ALA A 174 -10.73 -11.48 -5.51
C ALA A 174 -10.42 -11.47 -4.01
N ILE A 175 -10.67 -12.60 -3.31
CA ILE A 175 -10.41 -12.74 -1.87
C ILE A 175 -8.91 -12.92 -1.62
N ALA A 176 -8.23 -13.71 -2.43
CA ALA A 176 -6.81 -14.00 -2.23
C ALA A 176 -5.92 -12.76 -2.44
N THR A 177 -6.32 -11.80 -3.31
CA THR A 177 -5.62 -10.54 -3.50
C THR A 177 -5.57 -9.69 -2.22
N ALA A 178 -6.59 -9.79 -1.38
CA ALA A 178 -6.67 -9.05 -0.13
C ALA A 178 -5.94 -9.73 1.04
N LEU A 179 -5.62 -11.03 0.96
CA LEU A 179 -5.15 -11.81 2.10
C LEU A 179 -3.67 -12.19 2.04
N MET A 180 -3.21 -12.71 0.91
CA MET A 180 -1.88 -13.31 0.82
C MET A 180 -0.74 -12.28 0.87
N PRO A 181 -0.75 -11.17 0.10
CA PRO A 181 0.33 -10.21 0.11
C PRO A 181 0.58 -9.55 1.48
N PRO A 182 -0.46 -9.13 2.24
CA PRO A 182 -0.25 -8.62 3.58
C PRO A 182 0.40 -9.63 4.52
N LEU A 183 0.05 -10.92 4.39
CA LEU A 183 0.61 -11.97 5.23
C LEU A 183 2.09 -12.23 4.89
N CYS A 184 2.46 -12.21 3.59
CA CYS A 184 3.86 -12.27 3.15
C CYS A 184 4.65 -11.04 3.63
N THR A 185 4.08 -9.84 3.54
CA THR A 185 4.69 -8.60 4.03
C THR A 185 4.88 -8.61 5.55
N ALA A 186 3.93 -9.18 6.31
CA ALA A 186 4.12 -9.40 7.74
C ALA A 186 5.31 -10.33 8.02
N GLY A 187 5.46 -11.42 7.23
CA GLY A 187 6.63 -12.30 7.29
C GLY A 187 7.95 -11.56 6.95
N TYR A 188 7.94 -10.65 5.99
CA TYR A 188 9.07 -9.76 5.71
C TYR A 188 9.41 -8.88 6.92
N GLY A 189 8.41 -8.28 7.55
CA GLY A 189 8.58 -7.48 8.78
C GLY A 189 9.27 -8.27 9.89
N LEU A 190 8.85 -9.54 10.13
CA LEU A 190 9.49 -10.45 11.08
C LEU A 190 10.93 -10.76 10.69
N ALA A 191 11.19 -11.10 9.42
CA ALA A 191 12.53 -11.44 8.92
C ALA A 191 13.54 -10.28 9.04
N ARG A 192 13.06 -9.04 8.97
CA ARG A 192 13.89 -7.82 9.07
C ARG A 192 13.89 -7.20 10.47
N GLY A 193 13.17 -7.76 11.43
CA GLY A 193 13.00 -7.17 12.76
C GLY A 193 12.25 -5.82 12.74
N ASN A 194 11.53 -5.52 11.68
CA ASN A 194 10.78 -4.27 11.53
C ASN A 194 9.33 -4.45 11.97
N TRP A 195 9.06 -4.12 13.22
CA TRP A 195 7.73 -4.25 13.84
C TRP A 195 6.67 -3.37 13.19
N HIS A 196 7.06 -2.23 12.61
CA HIS A 196 6.12 -1.36 11.90
C HIS A 196 5.55 -2.06 10.66
N TYR A 197 6.38 -2.72 9.87
CA TYR A 197 5.94 -3.50 8.72
C TYR A 197 5.13 -4.72 9.14
N PHE A 198 5.54 -5.41 10.20
CA PHE A 198 4.80 -6.56 10.72
C PHE A 198 3.39 -6.16 11.15
N PHE A 199 3.26 -5.21 12.08
CA PHE A 199 1.95 -4.85 12.61
C PHE A 199 1.06 -4.17 11.56
N GLY A 200 1.61 -3.34 10.68
CA GLY A 200 0.85 -2.70 9.60
C GLY A 200 0.26 -3.73 8.65
N ALA A 201 1.06 -4.66 8.16
CA ALA A 201 0.62 -5.70 7.24
C ALA A 201 -0.30 -6.73 7.90
N PHE A 202 -0.01 -7.16 9.14
CA PHE A 202 -0.86 -8.08 9.87
C PHE A 202 -2.22 -7.46 10.23
N TYR A 203 -2.25 -6.16 10.50
CA TYR A 203 -3.47 -5.41 10.72
C TYR A 203 -4.32 -5.33 9.43
N LEU A 204 -3.69 -5.04 8.28
CA LEU A 204 -4.38 -5.08 6.98
C LEU A 204 -4.97 -6.47 6.70
N PHE A 205 -4.22 -7.53 6.90
CA PHE A 205 -4.72 -8.91 6.81
C PHE A 205 -5.94 -9.15 7.69
N SER A 206 -5.87 -8.71 8.95
CA SER A 206 -6.93 -8.93 9.95
C SER A 206 -8.22 -8.20 9.58
N ILE A 207 -8.13 -6.94 9.13
CA ILE A 207 -9.28 -6.17 8.64
C ILE A 207 -9.92 -6.90 7.46
N ASN A 208 -9.14 -7.31 6.48
CA ASN A 208 -9.64 -7.99 5.29
C ASN A 208 -10.35 -9.30 5.66
N CYS A 209 -9.80 -10.11 6.59
CA CYS A 209 -10.47 -11.31 7.10
C CYS A 209 -11.85 -11.00 7.69
N VAL A 210 -11.95 -9.94 8.50
CA VAL A 210 -13.20 -9.53 9.14
C VAL A 210 -14.24 -9.11 8.09
N PHE A 211 -13.85 -8.28 7.11
CA PHE A 211 -14.79 -7.78 6.11
C PHE A 211 -15.22 -8.87 5.11
N ILE A 212 -14.36 -9.82 4.76
CA ILE A 212 -14.71 -11.00 3.97
C ILE A 212 -15.71 -11.87 4.74
N ALA A 213 -15.45 -12.19 6.00
CA ALA A 213 -16.35 -12.97 6.84
C ALA A 213 -17.69 -12.27 7.05
N PHE A 214 -17.68 -10.93 7.20
CA PHE A 214 -18.89 -10.13 7.31
C PHE A 214 -19.72 -10.13 6.00
N ALA A 215 -19.09 -9.94 4.86
CA ALA A 215 -19.76 -10.03 3.56
C ALA A 215 -20.36 -11.41 3.34
N THR A 216 -19.61 -12.47 3.68
CA THR A 216 -20.10 -13.86 3.65
C THR A 216 -21.32 -14.06 4.54
N LEU A 217 -21.29 -13.54 5.78
CA LEU A 217 -22.42 -13.57 6.70
C LEU A 217 -23.65 -12.86 6.10
N LEU A 218 -23.48 -11.66 5.57
CA LEU A 218 -24.55 -10.83 5.01
C LEU A 218 -25.21 -11.52 3.83
N VAL A 219 -24.41 -11.95 2.85
CA VAL A 219 -24.90 -12.62 1.64
C VAL A 219 -25.54 -13.97 1.97
N SER A 220 -24.95 -14.77 2.88
CA SER A 220 -25.56 -16.04 3.32
C SER A 220 -26.93 -15.83 3.98
N LYS A 221 -27.12 -14.73 4.71
CA LYS A 221 -28.43 -14.36 5.26
C LYS A 221 -29.38 -13.87 4.20
N LEU A 222 -28.94 -13.11 3.20
CA LEU A 222 -29.76 -12.68 2.05
C LEU A 222 -30.25 -13.88 1.24
N LEU A 223 -29.41 -14.89 1.04
CA LEU A 223 -29.76 -16.15 0.38
C LEU A 223 -30.65 -17.07 1.23
N LYS A 224 -31.04 -16.64 2.44
CA LYS A 224 -31.92 -17.38 3.35
C LYS A 224 -31.47 -18.82 3.61
N LEU A 225 -30.15 -19.06 3.69
CA LEU A 225 -29.60 -20.40 3.91
C LEU A 225 -30.11 -20.96 5.26
N PRO A 226 -30.47 -22.25 5.31
CA PRO A 226 -31.11 -22.85 6.49
C PRO A 226 -30.13 -22.89 7.66
N ARG A 227 -30.66 -22.67 8.88
CA ARG A 227 -29.90 -22.80 10.11
C ARG A 227 -29.57 -24.26 10.39
N ARG A 228 -28.33 -24.55 10.73
CA ARG A 228 -27.80 -25.90 10.95
C ARG A 228 -27.29 -26.17 12.37
N GLY A 229 -27.42 -25.22 13.27
CA GLY A 229 -26.99 -25.39 14.66
C GLY A 229 -27.82 -26.47 15.38
N LEU A 230 -27.15 -27.54 15.84
CA LEU A 230 -27.72 -28.62 16.68
C LEU A 230 -27.94 -28.11 18.11
N VAL A 231 -28.75 -27.09 18.28
CA VAL A 231 -29.03 -26.53 19.62
C VAL A 231 -30.47 -26.89 20.02
N THR A 232 -30.58 -27.56 21.17
CA THR A 232 -31.86 -27.83 21.84
C THR A 232 -32.64 -26.51 21.98
N GLU A 233 -33.96 -26.52 21.77
CA GLU A 233 -34.78 -25.30 21.75
C GLU A 233 -34.59 -24.40 22.98
N SER A 234 -34.36 -24.99 24.14
CA SER A 234 -34.12 -24.31 25.41
C SER A 234 -32.82 -23.44 25.40
N LYS A 235 -31.80 -23.83 24.65
CA LYS A 235 -30.50 -23.09 24.56
C LYS A 235 -30.44 -22.20 23.31
N ARG A 236 -31.40 -22.27 22.42
CA ARG A 236 -31.44 -21.57 21.13
C ARG A 236 -31.40 -20.05 21.31
N ARG A 237 -32.14 -19.52 22.31
CA ARG A 237 -32.16 -18.07 22.58
C ARG A 237 -30.81 -17.57 23.06
N LEU A 238 -30.21 -18.28 24.02
CA LEU A 238 -28.88 -17.94 24.54
C LEU A 238 -27.82 -18.01 23.43
N HIS A 239 -27.86 -19.04 22.59
CA HIS A 239 -26.94 -19.23 21.48
C HIS A 239 -27.06 -18.12 20.42
N SER A 240 -28.30 -17.72 20.09
CA SER A 240 -28.54 -16.58 19.19
C SER A 240 -28.01 -15.26 19.78
N ILE A 241 -28.17 -15.06 21.09
CA ILE A 241 -27.63 -13.87 21.78
C ILE A 241 -26.11 -13.89 21.74
N ILE A 242 -25.47 -15.03 22.04
CA ILE A 242 -24.00 -15.16 22.00
C ILE A 242 -23.45 -14.87 20.60
N ILE A 243 -24.05 -15.48 19.55
CA ILE A 243 -23.64 -15.23 18.15
C ILE A 243 -23.84 -13.76 17.79
N THR A 244 -24.97 -13.16 18.15
CA THR A 244 -25.23 -11.74 17.90
C THR A 244 -24.24 -10.86 18.64
N ALA A 245 -23.92 -11.19 19.88
CA ALA A 245 -22.92 -10.46 20.67
C ALA A 245 -21.51 -10.58 20.05
N ILE A 246 -21.11 -11.76 19.57
CA ILE A 246 -19.84 -11.95 18.86
C ILE A 246 -19.80 -11.13 17.56
N VAL A 247 -20.88 -11.17 16.77
CA VAL A 247 -21.00 -10.38 15.53
C VAL A 247 -20.88 -8.89 15.85
N LEU A 248 -21.60 -8.38 16.84
CA LEU A 248 -21.53 -6.97 17.25
C LEU A 248 -20.15 -6.60 17.80
N ALA A 249 -19.54 -7.46 18.61
CA ALA A 249 -18.20 -7.25 19.17
C ALA A 249 -17.10 -7.13 18.08
N VAL A 250 -17.30 -7.79 16.94
CA VAL A 250 -16.40 -7.69 15.79
C VAL A 250 -16.79 -6.52 14.89
N MET A 251 -18.09 -6.33 14.63
CA MET A 251 -18.62 -5.32 13.72
C MET A 251 -18.39 -3.89 14.21
N ILE A 252 -18.60 -3.62 15.51
CA ILE A 252 -18.49 -2.26 16.06
C ILE A 252 -17.05 -1.73 15.93
N PRO A 253 -15.99 -2.43 16.38
CA PRO A 253 -14.62 -2.00 16.18
C PRO A 253 -14.26 -1.87 14.69
N SER A 254 -14.68 -2.83 13.86
CA SER A 254 -14.39 -2.82 12.42
C SER A 254 -15.06 -1.63 11.72
N GLY A 255 -16.30 -1.30 12.08
CA GLY A 255 -17.01 -0.13 11.57
C GLY A 255 -16.33 1.19 11.99
N TYR A 256 -15.88 1.27 13.25
CA TYR A 256 -15.09 2.41 13.74
C TYR A 256 -13.79 2.56 12.95
N MET A 257 -13.04 1.46 12.75
CA MET A 257 -11.80 1.46 11.98
C MET A 257 -12.04 1.86 10.52
N ALA A 258 -13.08 1.32 9.87
CA ALA A 258 -13.45 1.72 8.51
C ALA A 258 -13.77 3.21 8.43
N SER A 259 -14.51 3.77 9.40
CA SER A 259 -14.82 5.20 9.45
C SER A 259 -13.57 6.07 9.60
N GLU A 260 -12.59 5.60 10.37
CA GLU A 260 -11.31 6.30 10.55
C GLU A 260 -10.49 6.30 9.25
N LEU A 261 -10.44 5.16 8.54
CA LEU A 261 -9.79 5.08 7.22
C LEU A 261 -10.46 5.99 6.18
N VAL A 262 -11.80 6.07 6.17
CA VAL A 262 -12.52 7.03 5.32
C VAL A 262 -12.13 8.47 5.64
N ARG A 263 -12.08 8.84 6.93
CA ARG A 263 -11.67 10.19 7.35
C ARG A 263 -10.24 10.51 6.92
N GLN A 264 -9.34 9.55 7.09
CA GLN A 264 -7.96 9.67 6.65
C GLN A 264 -7.86 9.89 5.14
N GLU A 265 -8.57 9.09 4.35
CA GLU A 265 -8.55 9.18 2.89
C GLU A 265 -9.16 10.50 2.39
N LEU A 266 -10.29 10.92 2.97
CA LEU A 266 -10.90 12.21 2.66
C LEU A 266 -9.97 13.38 2.98
N PHE A 267 -9.28 13.33 4.13
CA PHE A 267 -8.28 14.35 4.48
C PHE A 267 -7.10 14.34 3.50
N ASN A 268 -6.56 13.16 3.19
CA ASN A 268 -5.45 13.02 2.24
C ASN A 268 -5.81 13.55 0.84
N THR A 269 -7.01 13.24 0.37
CA THR A 269 -7.51 13.72 -0.94
C THR A 269 -7.63 15.24 -0.95
N LYS A 270 -8.24 15.84 0.10
CA LYS A 270 -8.37 17.28 0.25
C LYS A 270 -7.02 17.98 0.35
N ALA A 271 -6.11 17.44 1.17
CA ALA A 271 -4.77 17.97 1.34
C ALA A 271 -3.96 17.92 0.04
N ASN A 272 -4.01 16.81 -0.68
CA ASN A 272 -3.33 16.68 -1.97
C ASN A 272 -3.88 17.67 -3.03
N ALA A 273 -5.19 17.86 -3.09
CA ALA A 273 -5.81 18.84 -4.00
C ALA A 273 -5.40 20.29 -3.64
N ALA A 274 -5.40 20.63 -2.35
CA ALA A 274 -4.96 21.95 -1.89
C ALA A 274 -3.48 22.20 -2.21
N ILE A 275 -2.61 21.22 -1.95
CA ILE A 275 -1.17 21.31 -2.27
C ILE A 275 -0.96 21.50 -3.77
N ALA A 276 -1.64 20.71 -4.62
CA ALA A 276 -1.52 20.83 -6.08
C ALA A 276 -1.95 22.21 -6.58
N THR A 277 -3.04 22.75 -6.05
CA THR A 277 -3.53 24.09 -6.42
C THR A 277 -2.51 25.18 -6.06
N VAL A 278 -1.97 25.15 -4.83
CA VAL A 278 -0.99 26.16 -4.38
C VAL A 278 0.34 26.01 -5.12
N GLN A 279 0.77 24.76 -5.41
CA GLN A 279 1.97 24.47 -6.17
C GLN A 279 1.91 25.06 -7.59
N GLN A 280 0.76 25.00 -8.26
CA GLN A 280 0.57 25.60 -9.59
C GLN A 280 0.69 27.12 -9.58
N HIS A 281 0.28 27.78 -8.47
CA HIS A 281 0.29 29.24 -8.38
C HIS A 281 1.64 29.81 -7.95
N GLU A 282 2.35 29.14 -7.05
CA GLU A 282 3.59 29.66 -6.44
C GLU A 282 4.87 28.99 -6.95
N GLY A 283 4.78 27.96 -7.80
CA GLY A 283 5.92 27.37 -8.53
C GLY A 283 6.98 26.69 -7.66
N PHE A 284 6.62 26.15 -6.50
CA PHE A 284 7.52 25.35 -5.66
C PHE A 284 7.42 23.85 -5.96
N LEU A 285 8.48 23.11 -5.68
CA LEU A 285 8.51 21.66 -5.82
C LEU A 285 8.38 21.01 -4.44
N VAL A 286 7.39 20.13 -4.27
CA VAL A 286 7.25 19.33 -3.04
C VAL A 286 8.20 18.14 -3.10
N LEU A 287 9.19 18.09 -2.21
CA LEU A 287 10.14 16.99 -2.06
C LEU A 287 9.61 15.91 -1.14
N ARG A 288 8.94 16.30 -0.06
CA ARG A 288 8.36 15.41 0.92
C ARG A 288 7.07 16.00 1.49
N LYS A 289 6.08 15.15 1.70
CA LYS A 289 4.84 15.53 2.38
C LYS A 289 4.54 14.53 3.49
N ILE A 290 4.12 15.02 4.64
CA ILE A 290 3.64 14.25 5.78
C ILE A 290 2.24 14.77 6.11
N LEU A 291 1.24 13.91 6.05
CA LEU A 291 -0.15 14.24 6.28
C LEU A 291 -0.62 13.55 7.56
N ASN A 292 -1.13 14.31 8.53
CA ASN A 292 -1.67 13.78 9.77
C ASN A 292 -3.15 14.20 9.91
N HIS A 293 -4.05 13.27 9.58
CA HIS A 293 -5.49 13.53 9.60
C HIS A 293 -6.06 13.78 11.01
N LYS A 294 -5.44 13.21 12.07
CA LYS A 294 -5.91 13.38 13.45
C LYS A 294 -5.69 14.79 13.98
N GLN A 295 -4.60 15.40 13.56
CA GLN A 295 -4.24 16.78 13.95
C GLN A 295 -4.56 17.79 12.85
N HIS A 296 -5.17 17.36 11.74
CA HIS A 296 -5.35 18.15 10.52
C HIS A 296 -4.05 18.84 10.06
N ALA A 297 -2.90 18.17 10.28
CA ALA A 297 -1.60 18.73 10.03
C ALA A 297 -1.06 18.31 8.67
N VAL A 298 -0.48 19.28 7.96
CA VAL A 298 0.20 19.12 6.67
C VAL A 298 1.62 19.65 6.83
N GLU A 299 2.60 18.77 6.80
CA GLU A 299 4.01 19.15 6.81
C GLU A 299 4.60 18.92 5.42
N LEU A 300 5.20 19.96 4.86
CA LEU A 300 5.81 19.94 3.54
C LEU A 300 7.28 20.30 3.62
N ILE A 301 8.12 19.53 2.94
CA ILE A 301 9.47 19.93 2.60
C ILE A 301 9.46 20.32 1.13
N VAL A 302 9.75 21.58 0.84
CA VAL A 302 9.66 22.16 -0.50
C VAL A 302 11.01 22.66 -0.98
N ASN A 303 11.20 22.68 -2.30
CA ASN A 303 12.32 23.34 -2.96
C ASN A 303 11.77 24.44 -3.86
N GLY A 304 12.32 25.64 -3.77
CA GLY A 304 11.88 26.81 -4.53
C GLY A 304 12.26 28.12 -3.84
N THR A 305 11.94 29.25 -4.47
CA THR A 305 12.26 30.61 -4.00
C THR A 305 11.07 31.35 -3.37
N GLY A 306 10.00 30.64 -3.04
CA GLY A 306 8.77 31.20 -2.48
C GLY A 306 8.93 31.64 -1.01
N ASN A 307 8.04 32.54 -0.54
CA ASN A 307 7.95 32.90 0.87
C ASN A 307 7.13 31.84 1.63
N ALA A 308 7.72 31.21 2.67
CA ALA A 308 7.09 30.15 3.47
C ALA A 308 5.77 30.62 4.08
N ASP A 309 5.73 31.85 4.61
CA ASP A 309 4.53 32.41 5.27
C ASP A 309 3.40 32.59 4.26
N LYS A 310 3.72 33.03 3.04
CA LYS A 310 2.73 33.20 1.96
C LYS A 310 2.16 31.85 1.51
N ILE A 311 3.01 30.86 1.30
CA ILE A 311 2.59 29.51 0.91
C ILE A 311 1.78 28.86 2.03
N THR A 312 2.18 29.04 3.29
CA THR A 312 1.44 28.57 4.47
C THR A 312 0.04 29.18 4.53
N ALA A 313 -0.08 30.50 4.36
CA ALA A 313 -1.38 31.20 4.37
C ALA A 313 -2.29 30.74 3.22
N LEU A 314 -1.75 30.58 2.02
CA LEU A 314 -2.50 30.08 0.86
C LEU A 314 -2.95 28.63 1.04
N LEU A 315 -2.10 27.76 1.61
CA LEU A 315 -2.44 26.38 1.92
C LEU A 315 -3.51 26.28 2.99
N ILE A 316 -3.41 27.06 4.07
CA ILE A 316 -4.45 27.13 5.12
C ILE A 316 -5.78 27.54 4.49
N LYS A 317 -5.82 28.63 3.71
CA LYS A 317 -7.02 29.09 3.02
C LYS A 317 -7.60 28.05 2.06
N SER A 318 -6.76 27.33 1.33
CA SER A 318 -7.19 26.27 0.40
C SER A 318 -7.74 25.05 1.14
N LEU A 319 -7.14 24.67 2.27
CA LEU A 319 -7.62 23.58 3.14
C LEU A 319 -8.94 23.93 3.82
N GLU A 320 -9.10 25.16 4.30
CA GLU A 320 -10.37 25.65 4.87
C GLU A 320 -11.48 25.67 3.81
N ALA A 321 -11.20 26.14 2.60
CA ALA A 321 -12.13 26.10 1.47
C ALA A 321 -12.52 24.66 1.09
N ALA A 322 -11.63 23.68 1.26
CA ALA A 322 -11.92 22.27 1.10
C ALA A 322 -12.68 21.66 2.31
N GLY A 323 -12.99 22.46 3.34
CA GLY A 323 -13.74 22.05 4.52
C GLY A 323 -12.91 21.26 5.54
N VAL A 324 -11.62 21.53 5.64
CA VAL A 324 -10.76 21.06 6.73
C VAL A 324 -10.84 22.08 7.87
N LYS A 325 -11.20 21.66 9.06
CA LYS A 325 -11.32 22.53 10.24
C LYS A 325 -9.94 22.71 10.88
N GLU A 326 -9.56 23.94 11.18
CA GLU A 326 -8.33 24.31 11.89
C GLU A 326 -7.09 23.60 11.32
N PRO A 327 -6.77 23.77 10.02
CA PRO A 327 -5.63 23.11 9.43
C PRO A 327 -4.31 23.66 9.99
N GLN A 328 -3.42 22.76 10.40
CA GLN A 328 -2.06 23.11 10.79
C GLN A 328 -1.12 22.85 9.61
N VAL A 329 -0.41 23.89 9.17
CA VAL A 329 0.52 23.78 8.05
C VAL A 329 1.92 24.15 8.50
N LYS A 330 2.88 23.26 8.24
CA LYS A 330 4.29 23.49 8.49
C LYS A 330 5.08 23.29 7.20
N ILE A 331 5.84 24.30 6.79
CA ILE A 331 6.64 24.27 5.57
C ILE A 331 8.10 24.44 5.95
N ALA A 332 8.95 23.54 5.48
CA ALA A 332 10.39 23.61 5.56
C ALA A 332 10.99 23.66 4.16
N TYR A 333 11.97 24.52 3.94
CA TYR A 333 12.71 24.57 2.67
C TYR A 333 13.90 23.61 2.72
N ALA A 334 14.09 22.83 1.67
CA ALA A 334 15.31 22.08 1.48
C ALA A 334 16.44 23.07 1.12
N GLY A 335 17.24 23.45 2.13
CA GLY A 335 18.35 24.39 1.98
C GLY A 335 18.14 25.82 2.52
N GLY A 336 17.06 26.08 3.28
CA GLY A 336 16.79 27.37 3.90
C GLY A 336 16.81 27.30 5.43
N ASP A 337 17.28 28.38 6.06
CA ASP A 337 17.42 28.58 7.50
C ASP A 337 16.13 28.28 8.30
N GLY A 338 16.05 27.07 8.84
CA GLY A 338 15.07 26.69 9.85
C GLY A 338 15.75 26.60 11.20
N GLU A 339 15.13 27.20 12.22
CA GLU A 339 15.55 27.29 13.61
C GLU A 339 16.22 26.02 14.16
N GLU A 340 17.24 26.28 14.95
CA GLU A 340 18.21 25.36 15.52
C GLU A 340 17.62 24.22 16.35
N THR A 341 17.95 22.99 15.95
CA THR A 341 18.14 21.90 16.88
C THR A 341 19.62 21.56 16.89
N GLU A 342 20.23 21.39 18.05
CA GLU A 342 21.68 21.35 18.32
C GLU A 342 22.53 20.24 17.64
N GLU A 343 21.99 19.49 16.67
CA GLU A 343 22.73 18.49 15.90
C GLU A 343 23.26 18.98 14.52
N GLY A 344 23.06 20.26 14.15
CA GLY A 344 23.33 20.81 12.81
C GLY A 344 24.62 21.64 12.66
N LEU A 345 25.58 21.58 13.56
CA LEU A 345 26.78 22.45 13.52
C LEU A 345 27.79 22.11 12.41
N THR A 346 27.70 20.97 11.75
CA THR A 346 28.55 20.58 10.63
C THR A 346 28.06 20.99 9.26
N ASP A 347 26.75 21.29 9.09
CA ASP A 347 26.15 21.60 7.77
C ASP A 347 26.14 23.11 7.42
N LYS A 348 26.24 24.03 8.40
CA LYS A 348 26.24 25.50 8.14
C LYS A 348 27.46 25.99 7.34
N ALA A 349 28.63 25.39 7.55
CA ALA A 349 29.82 25.75 6.79
C ALA A 349 29.76 25.27 5.33
N ALA A 350 29.08 24.14 5.09
CA ALA A 350 28.91 23.53 3.77
C ALA A 350 27.95 24.32 2.87
N SER A 351 26.84 24.81 3.42
CA SER A 351 25.81 25.59 2.69
C SER A 351 26.31 26.97 2.24
N SER A 352 27.20 27.62 3.00
CA SER A 352 27.79 28.89 2.63
C SER A 352 28.78 28.76 1.46
N VAL A 353 29.53 27.66 1.38
CA VAL A 353 30.45 27.37 0.28
C VAL A 353 29.68 27.11 -1.01
N ASP A 354 28.62 26.31 -0.95
CA ASP A 354 27.80 25.96 -2.13
C ASP A 354 27.12 27.20 -2.74
N THR A 355 26.64 28.12 -1.91
CA THR A 355 26.04 29.40 -2.34
C THR A 355 27.12 30.34 -2.94
N ALA A 356 28.34 30.39 -2.40
CA ALA A 356 29.43 31.17 -2.94
C ALA A 356 29.85 30.62 -4.30
N VAL A 357 30.04 29.31 -4.43
CA VAL A 357 30.38 28.63 -5.69
C VAL A 357 29.34 28.90 -6.77
N LEU A 358 28.04 28.84 -6.44
CA LEU A 358 26.96 29.17 -7.38
C LEU A 358 27.06 30.60 -7.90
N ARG A 359 27.35 31.58 -7.03
CA ARG A 359 27.55 32.99 -7.43
C ARG A 359 28.80 33.16 -8.31
N GLU A 360 29.90 32.51 -7.99
CA GLU A 360 31.15 32.55 -8.74
C GLU A 360 30.98 31.92 -10.13
N ILE A 361 30.32 30.77 -10.25
CA ILE A 361 29.99 30.14 -11.57
C ILE A 361 29.09 31.05 -12.41
N LYS A 362 28.05 31.64 -11.81
CA LYS A 362 27.15 32.56 -12.51
C LYS A 362 27.83 33.79 -13.03
N ALA A 363 28.83 34.29 -12.31
CA ALA A 363 29.66 35.44 -12.75
C ALA A 363 30.61 35.07 -13.88
N GLN A 364 31.18 33.85 -13.90
CA GLN A 364 32.09 33.38 -14.94
C GLN A 364 31.38 32.90 -16.22
N TYR A 365 30.16 32.35 -16.07
CA TYR A 365 29.37 31.79 -17.17
C TYR A 365 27.94 32.40 -17.14
N PRO A 366 27.79 33.70 -17.52
CA PRO A 366 26.49 34.39 -17.51
C PRO A 366 25.52 33.80 -18.55
N GLU A 367 26.03 33.07 -19.55
CA GLU A 367 25.26 32.36 -20.58
C GLU A 367 24.68 31.01 -20.13
N ALA A 368 24.97 30.54 -18.91
CA ALA A 368 24.37 29.34 -18.36
C ALA A 368 22.90 29.59 -18.03
N GLU A 369 21.98 28.83 -18.64
CA GLU A 369 20.55 28.93 -18.39
C GLU A 369 20.15 28.39 -17.00
N LYS A 370 20.85 27.35 -16.56
CA LYS A 370 20.58 26.75 -15.26
C LYS A 370 21.88 26.28 -14.59
N ILE A 371 22.02 26.60 -13.33
CA ILE A 371 23.14 26.18 -12.48
C ILE A 371 22.59 25.52 -11.25
N VAL A 372 22.95 24.26 -10.99
CA VAL A 372 22.55 23.53 -9.77
C VAL A 372 23.82 23.02 -9.10
N VAL A 373 24.00 23.36 -7.83
CA VAL A 373 25.06 22.84 -6.96
C VAL A 373 24.39 22.09 -5.82
N GLY A 374 24.72 20.84 -5.65
CA GLY A 374 24.11 19.99 -4.62
C GLY A 374 25.03 18.86 -4.20
N ARG A 375 24.79 18.31 -3.00
CA ARG A 375 25.48 17.14 -2.48
C ARG A 375 24.67 15.89 -2.73
N SER A 376 25.33 14.83 -3.17
CA SER A 376 24.69 13.55 -3.48
C SER A 376 25.54 12.41 -2.94
N ILE A 377 24.87 11.34 -2.50
CA ILE A 377 25.52 10.07 -2.19
C ILE A 377 25.48 9.24 -3.48
N VAL A 378 26.66 8.92 -4.04
CA VAL A 378 26.75 8.11 -5.26
C VAL A 378 27.16 6.69 -4.89
N TRP A 379 26.36 5.73 -5.37
CA TRP A 379 26.71 4.32 -5.33
C TRP A 379 27.30 3.93 -6.70
N GLU A 380 28.61 3.58 -6.73
CA GLU A 380 29.26 3.04 -7.92
C GLU A 380 29.45 1.54 -7.78
N LYS A 381 29.01 0.79 -8.80
CA LYS A 381 29.29 -0.64 -8.91
C LYS A 381 30.77 -0.82 -9.25
N THR A 382 31.58 -1.22 -8.28
CA THR A 382 33.00 -1.54 -8.50
C THR A 382 33.07 -2.73 -9.49
N GLN A 383 33.57 -2.49 -10.70
CA GLN A 383 33.99 -3.56 -11.59
C GLN A 383 35.30 -4.13 -11.05
N THR A 384 35.24 -5.27 -10.41
CA THR A 384 36.42 -6.09 -10.08
C THR A 384 37.01 -6.64 -11.36
N ALA A 385 38.13 -6.08 -11.78
CA ALA A 385 39.02 -6.76 -12.72
C ALA A 385 39.70 -7.96 -12.02
N PRO A 386 39.88 -9.10 -12.70
CA PRO A 386 40.52 -10.26 -12.09
C PRO A 386 42.01 -10.09 -12.03
N THR A 387 42.60 -10.02 -10.83
CA THR A 387 44.04 -10.22 -10.65
C THR A 387 44.29 -11.19 -9.53
N THR A 388 44.89 -12.29 -9.93
CA THR A 388 45.50 -13.38 -9.16
C THR A 388 46.58 -12.84 -8.23
N GLN A 389 46.61 -13.17 -6.96
CA GLN A 389 47.68 -13.80 -6.17
C GLN A 389 47.50 -13.64 -4.66
N GLU A 390 48.01 -14.65 -3.99
CA GLU A 390 47.87 -15.14 -2.62
C GLU A 390 48.53 -14.31 -1.52
N GLN A 391 47.90 -14.42 -0.31
CA GLN A 391 48.44 -14.56 1.08
C GLN A 391 48.96 -13.34 1.84
N PRO A 392 49.02 -13.43 3.23
CA PRO A 392 48.04 -13.87 4.23
C PRO A 392 47.82 -12.89 5.41
N GLU A 393 46.73 -13.18 6.17
CA GLU A 393 46.44 -12.92 7.60
C GLU A 393 47.00 -11.70 8.34
N SER A 394 46.13 -10.84 8.91
CA SER A 394 45.92 -10.71 10.36
C SER A 394 45.05 -9.49 10.72
N SER A 395 44.03 -9.79 11.52
CA SER A 395 43.38 -8.92 12.54
C SER A 395 42.28 -7.88 12.13
N PRO A 396 41.40 -7.53 13.08
CA PRO A 396 39.96 -7.49 12.79
C PRO A 396 39.42 -6.12 12.40
N ASN A 397 38.40 -6.18 11.57
CA ASN A 397 37.53 -5.16 11.05
C ASN A 397 37.26 -3.95 11.97
N LYS A 398 37.74 -2.81 11.51
CA LYS A 398 37.11 -1.52 11.73
C LYS A 398 36.22 -1.21 10.51
N PRO A 399 34.98 -0.82 10.68
CA PRO A 399 34.16 -0.46 9.50
C PRO A 399 34.78 0.76 8.84
N ALA A 400 35.03 0.65 7.54
CA ALA A 400 35.49 1.78 6.72
C ALA A 400 34.40 2.84 6.74
N ASP A 401 34.76 4.04 7.18
CA ASP A 401 33.95 5.25 7.05
C ASP A 401 33.69 5.51 5.56
N ILE A 402 32.49 5.17 5.11
CA ILE A 402 32.00 5.50 3.77
C ILE A 402 31.47 6.94 3.82
N ASN A 403 32.39 7.90 3.78
CA ASN A 403 32.08 9.31 3.54
C ASN A 403 32.08 9.56 2.02
N ASN A 404 31.14 8.96 1.28
CA ASN A 404 30.95 9.19 -0.16
C ASN A 404 29.99 10.36 -0.43
N ASN A 405 30.19 11.50 0.24
CA ASN A 405 29.52 12.74 -0.13
C ASN A 405 30.21 13.32 -1.36
N ILE A 406 29.57 13.25 -2.51
CA ILE A 406 30.06 13.85 -3.76
C ILE A 406 29.26 15.13 -4.02
N VAL A 407 29.95 16.22 -4.33
CA VAL A 407 29.32 17.45 -4.81
C VAL A 407 29.05 17.31 -6.30
N VAL A 408 27.79 17.48 -6.71
CA VAL A 408 27.38 17.47 -8.10
C VAL A 408 27.07 18.90 -8.53
N VAL A 409 27.75 19.36 -9.58
CA VAL A 409 27.50 20.65 -10.23
C VAL A 409 26.92 20.37 -11.60
N LEU A 410 25.68 20.80 -11.85
CA LEU A 410 25.00 20.66 -13.14
C LEU A 410 24.86 22.05 -13.78
N LEU A 411 25.30 22.15 -15.02
CA LEU A 411 25.20 23.36 -15.86
C LEU A 411 24.41 23.02 -17.13
N GLU A 412 23.46 23.86 -17.48
CA GLU A 412 22.72 23.79 -18.76
C GLU A 412 23.04 25.02 -19.60
N PHE A 413 23.45 24.80 -20.85
CA PHE A 413 23.75 25.83 -21.82
C PHE A 413 22.91 25.68 -23.08
N THR A 414 22.69 26.79 -23.79
CA THR A 414 22.04 26.77 -25.12
C THR A 414 23.01 26.27 -26.19
N GLN A 415 24.33 26.47 -26.02
CA GLN A 415 25.41 25.99 -26.91
C GLN A 415 26.38 25.10 -26.14
N PRO A 416 27.00 24.10 -26.75
CA PRO A 416 27.92 23.20 -26.09
C PRO A 416 29.16 23.97 -25.54
N LEU A 417 29.48 23.78 -24.27
CA LEU A 417 30.65 24.37 -23.63
C LEU A 417 31.93 23.74 -24.22
N PRO A 418 32.93 24.55 -24.65
CA PRO A 418 34.21 24.04 -25.17
C PRO A 418 34.92 23.12 -24.16
N ALA A 419 35.56 22.06 -24.64
CA ALA A 419 36.23 21.06 -23.81
C ALA A 419 37.26 21.69 -22.84
N LYS A 420 38.00 22.69 -23.31
CA LYS A 420 38.99 23.41 -22.52
C LYS A 420 38.41 24.18 -21.33
N ASP A 421 37.24 24.77 -21.51
CA ASP A 421 36.52 25.50 -20.45
C ASP A 421 35.92 24.53 -19.43
N ARG A 422 35.44 23.36 -19.91
CA ARG A 422 34.95 22.29 -19.04
C ARG A 422 36.09 21.72 -18.14
N GLU A 423 37.25 21.47 -18.69
CA GLU A 423 38.42 21.01 -17.94
C GLU A 423 38.86 22.06 -16.89
N ARG A 424 38.89 23.33 -17.28
CA ARG A 424 39.25 24.44 -16.42
C ARG A 424 38.25 24.59 -15.26
N LEU A 425 36.98 24.48 -15.51
CA LEU A 425 35.91 24.54 -14.51
C LEU A 425 35.98 23.35 -13.55
N GLN A 426 36.22 22.14 -14.09
CA GLN A 426 36.37 20.95 -13.24
C GLN A 426 37.59 21.06 -12.31
N ALA A 427 38.73 21.55 -12.81
CA ALA A 427 39.91 21.75 -12.02
C ALA A 427 39.69 22.80 -10.91
N TRP A 428 39.02 23.91 -11.22
CA TRP A 428 38.66 24.94 -10.27
C TRP A 428 37.68 24.42 -9.19
N LEU A 429 36.68 23.67 -9.56
CA LEU A 429 35.74 23.03 -8.62
C LEU A 429 36.47 22.06 -7.67
N ASN A 430 37.35 21.23 -8.19
CA ASN A 430 38.16 20.32 -7.36
C ASN A 430 39.03 21.06 -6.33
N GLN A 431 39.56 22.21 -6.69
CA GLN A 431 40.35 23.06 -5.77
C GLN A 431 39.45 23.75 -4.72
N ARG A 432 38.20 24.10 -5.11
CA ARG A 432 37.26 24.81 -4.24
C ARG A 432 36.63 23.90 -3.18
N TYR A 433 36.51 22.62 -3.48
CA TYR A 433 35.95 21.57 -2.61
C TYR A 433 37.08 20.61 -2.15
N GLU A 434 38.17 21.15 -1.57
CA GLU A 434 39.28 20.33 -1.09
C GLU A 434 38.79 19.18 -0.18
N GLY A 435 39.17 17.92 -0.51
CA GLY A 435 38.78 16.71 0.25
C GLY A 435 37.43 16.12 -0.08
N THR A 436 36.62 16.72 -0.98
CA THR A 436 35.35 16.19 -1.43
C THR A 436 35.38 15.93 -2.94
N ALA A 437 34.95 14.76 -3.37
CA ALA A 437 34.84 14.47 -4.80
C ALA A 437 33.81 15.38 -5.47
N VAL A 438 34.14 15.98 -6.62
CA VAL A 438 33.23 16.86 -7.37
C VAL A 438 32.96 16.28 -8.75
N ARG A 439 31.71 16.17 -9.13
CA ARG A 439 31.27 15.72 -10.45
C ARG A 439 30.58 16.85 -11.20
N LEU A 440 31.18 17.30 -12.30
CA LEU A 440 30.63 18.32 -13.18
C LEU A 440 29.82 17.67 -14.31
N LEU A 441 28.53 18.00 -14.39
CA LEU A 441 27.62 17.60 -15.46
C LEU A 441 27.29 18.84 -16.30
N VAL A 442 27.59 18.78 -17.58
CA VAL A 442 27.28 19.87 -18.54
C VAL A 442 26.30 19.32 -19.58
N ASN A 443 25.11 19.88 -19.59
CA ASN A 443 24.06 19.55 -20.56
C ASN A 443 23.90 20.68 -21.56
N THR A 444 23.58 20.31 -22.81
CA THR A 444 23.20 21.27 -23.86
C THR A 444 21.71 21.04 -24.15
N LYS A 445 20.93 22.12 -24.07
CA LYS A 445 19.50 22.07 -24.37
C LYS A 445 19.33 21.92 -25.89
N VAL A 446 18.86 20.78 -26.33
CA VAL A 446 18.46 20.58 -27.72
C VAL A 446 17.14 21.35 -27.91
N LEU A 447 17.16 22.43 -28.68
CA LEU A 447 15.94 23.10 -29.12
C LEU A 447 15.28 22.18 -30.17
N ASP A 448 14.21 21.49 -29.77
CA ASP A 448 13.30 20.85 -30.73
C ASP A 448 12.75 21.92 -31.67
N LYS A 449 13.06 21.75 -32.95
CA LYS A 449 12.50 22.55 -34.05
C LYS A 449 11.14 22.06 -34.45
#